data_a110df30865e9c633f12c738cef85aa8
#
_entry.id   a110df30865e9c633f12c738cef85aa8
#
_cell.length_a   1.000
_cell.length_b   1.000
_cell.length_c   1.000
_cell.angle_alpha   90.00
_cell.angle_beta   90.00
_cell.angle_gamma   90.00
#
_symmetry.space_group_name_H-M   'P 1'
#
loop_
_entity.id
_entity.type
_entity.pdbx_description
1 polymer ?
#
loop_
_entity_poly.entity_id
_entity_poly.type
_entity_poly.pdbx_seq_one_letter_code
_entity_poly.pdbx_strand_id
1 'polypeptide(L)'
;MTEENRLNKSYTYSNTIVDDFQDFKNKIESKKIIPYQVEFQPPPSSLKKICWLECSYCYGGSADDSESPRMEKDLALRVLKEVAEGGVQKVIFAGYATDPLNSPYIDDLLEKAVDLNLIFGFNTKALKISEKFLDQLKRNEIRKDSYVSLSIDAGSNQTYNFMHDVNSIAKIYDKVLQNTIKIREANKDIDLSAAYLINKKNDKVDDVKKF
;
A
#
# COMPACT_ATOMS: atom_id res chain seq x y z
N MET A 1 25.20 8.46 -1.36
CA MET A 1 23.94 8.95 -0.78
C MET A 1 24.10 8.93 0.72
N THR A 2 24.04 10.06 1.36
CA THR A 2 24.20 10.18 2.81
C THR A 2 22.96 9.61 3.52
N GLU A 3 23.11 9.12 4.75
CA GLU A 3 22.04 8.57 5.58
C GLU A 3 20.85 9.54 5.74
N GLU A 4 21.11 10.84 5.74
CA GLU A 4 20.12 11.92 5.76
C GLU A 4 19.16 11.88 4.56
N ASN A 5 19.63 11.45 3.38
CA ASN A 5 18.80 11.30 2.19
C ASN A 5 17.91 10.05 2.18
N ARG A 6 18.18 9.07 3.07
CA ARG A 6 17.33 7.88 3.23
C ARG A 6 16.12 8.14 4.11
N LEU A 7 16.28 8.93 5.16
CA LEU A 7 15.19 9.27 6.09
C LEU A 7 14.12 10.19 5.47
N ASN A 8 14.51 11.01 4.48
CA ASN A 8 13.58 11.92 3.82
C ASN A 8 12.78 11.30 2.67
N LYS A 9 13.02 10.04 2.29
CA LYS A 9 12.28 9.35 1.21
C LYS A 9 11.09 8.53 1.68
N SER A 10 10.97 8.28 2.98
CA SER A 10 9.90 7.46 3.51
C SER A 10 8.69 8.30 3.88
N TYR A 11 7.56 8.00 3.29
CA TYR A 11 6.23 8.15 3.86
C TYR A 11 5.59 9.50 4.02
N THR A 12 6.21 10.57 3.69
CA THR A 12 5.50 11.83 3.86
C THR A 12 4.82 12.22 2.57
N TYR A 13 3.51 12.45 2.64
CA TYR A 13 2.80 13.34 1.72
C TYR A 13 3.58 14.64 1.45
N SER A 14 4.60 14.94 2.26
CA SER A 14 5.51 16.06 2.13
C SER A 14 6.40 16.04 0.88
N ASN A 15 6.67 14.87 0.29
CA ASN A 15 7.40 14.80 -0.99
C ASN A 15 6.53 15.18 -2.19
N THR A 16 5.26 15.49 -1.97
CA THR A 16 4.34 16.06 -2.95
C THR A 16 4.22 17.57 -2.81
N ILE A 17 4.92 18.13 -1.85
CA ILE A 17 4.97 19.58 -1.66
C ILE A 17 5.86 20.15 -2.75
N VAL A 18 5.26 20.86 -3.58
CA VAL A 18 5.63 21.89 -4.51
C VAL A 18 7.08 22.34 -4.30
N ASP A 19 8.00 21.78 -5.10
CA ASP A 19 9.40 22.20 -5.12
C ASP A 19 9.54 23.65 -5.59
N ASP A 20 8.54 24.15 -6.31
CA ASP A 20 8.43 25.53 -6.78
C ASP A 20 7.02 26.08 -6.56
N PHE A 21 6.86 26.91 -5.54
CA PHE A 21 5.62 27.56 -5.20
C PHE A 21 5.09 28.46 -6.34
N GLN A 22 6.00 29.07 -7.12
CA GLN A 22 5.60 29.92 -8.24
C GLN A 22 5.03 29.08 -9.41
N ASP A 23 5.65 27.94 -9.71
CA ASP A 23 5.12 26.99 -10.70
C ASP A 23 3.74 26.47 -10.30
N PHE A 24 3.57 26.14 -9.03
CA PHE A 24 2.27 25.71 -8.49
C PHE A 24 1.20 26.80 -8.64
N LYS A 25 1.54 28.05 -8.30
CA LYS A 25 0.64 29.19 -8.45
C LYS A 25 0.24 29.40 -9.91
N ASN A 26 1.22 29.33 -10.83
CA ASN A 26 0.96 29.44 -12.26
C ASN A 26 0.04 28.33 -12.79
N LYS A 27 0.23 27.09 -12.29
CA LYS A 27 -0.64 25.95 -12.61
C LYS A 27 -2.06 26.14 -12.10
N ILE A 28 -2.25 26.68 -10.89
CA ILE A 28 -3.56 27.05 -10.35
C ILE A 28 -4.24 28.10 -11.23
N GLU A 29 -3.54 29.18 -11.52
CA GLU A 29 -4.06 30.30 -12.30
C GLU A 29 -4.42 29.88 -13.74
N SER A 30 -3.64 29.00 -14.34
CA SER A 30 -3.91 28.43 -15.67
C SER A 30 -4.96 27.31 -15.67
N LYS A 31 -5.50 26.91 -14.50
CA LYS A 31 -6.41 25.77 -14.32
C LYS A 31 -5.85 24.43 -14.84
N LYS A 32 -4.53 24.29 -14.86
CA LYS A 32 -3.80 23.07 -15.29
C LYS A 32 -3.18 22.34 -14.12
N ILE A 33 -3.96 22.08 -13.09
CA ILE A 33 -3.50 21.29 -11.95
C ILE A 33 -3.59 19.82 -12.33
N ILE A 34 -2.46 19.16 -12.42
CA ILE A 34 -2.39 17.72 -12.56
C ILE A 34 -1.92 17.16 -11.20
N PRO A 35 -2.67 16.28 -10.56
CA PRO A 35 -2.22 15.60 -9.34
C PRO A 35 -0.94 14.83 -9.63
N TYR A 36 0.06 14.95 -8.75
CA TYR A 36 1.27 14.13 -8.86
C TYR A 36 0.96 12.65 -8.61
N GLN A 37 0.08 12.38 -7.65
CA GLN A 37 -0.32 11.02 -7.28
C GLN A 37 -1.83 10.88 -7.13
N VAL A 38 -2.31 9.67 -7.33
CA VAL A 38 -3.70 9.23 -7.03
C VAL A 38 -3.65 7.99 -6.17
N GLU A 39 -4.60 7.86 -5.26
CA GLU A 39 -4.80 6.65 -4.48
C GLU A 39 -5.94 5.82 -5.08
N PHE A 40 -5.68 4.54 -5.28
CA PHE A 40 -6.66 3.53 -5.64
C PHE A 40 -6.97 2.68 -4.42
N GLN A 41 -8.25 2.53 -4.13
CA GLN A 41 -8.76 1.65 -3.08
C GLN A 41 -9.52 0.49 -3.74
N PRO A 42 -8.81 -0.55 -4.20
CA PRO A 42 -9.46 -1.64 -4.93
C PRO A 42 -10.36 -2.45 -4.00
N PRO A 43 -11.53 -2.88 -4.48
CA PRO A 43 -12.48 -3.60 -3.66
C PRO A 43 -11.96 -4.98 -3.23
N PRO A 44 -12.44 -5.51 -2.09
CA PRO A 44 -12.09 -6.86 -1.63
C PRO A 44 -12.73 -7.94 -2.52
N SER A 45 -12.17 -9.15 -2.43
CA SER A 45 -12.67 -10.33 -3.16
C SER A 45 -14.02 -10.86 -2.66
N SER A 46 -14.48 -10.44 -1.49
CA SER A 46 -15.73 -10.92 -0.88
C SER A 46 -16.53 -9.76 -0.29
N LEU A 47 -17.85 -9.78 -0.54
CA LEU A 47 -18.81 -8.85 0.04
C LEU A 47 -19.12 -9.18 1.51
N LYS A 48 -18.96 -10.46 1.90
CA LYS A 48 -19.33 -10.94 3.24
C LYS A 48 -18.27 -10.66 4.30
N LYS A 49 -17.02 -10.55 3.89
CA LYS A 49 -15.92 -10.24 4.79
C LYS A 49 -14.95 -9.32 4.06
N ILE A 50 -15.05 -8.05 4.33
CA ILE A 50 -14.30 -6.99 3.68
C ILE A 50 -12.80 -7.12 4.02
N CYS A 51 -12.46 -7.33 5.28
CA CYS A 51 -11.10 -7.59 5.75
C CYS A 51 -11.08 -8.85 6.64
N TRP A 52 -9.95 -9.58 6.61
CA TRP A 52 -9.71 -10.72 7.48
C TRP A 52 -9.30 -10.31 8.90
N LEU A 53 -8.89 -9.07 9.06
CA LEU A 53 -8.43 -8.50 10.32
C LEU A 53 -9.48 -7.54 10.87
N GLU A 54 -9.62 -7.53 12.18
CA GLU A 54 -10.51 -6.62 12.92
C GLU A 54 -9.67 -5.68 13.78
N CYS A 55 -8.78 -4.91 13.11
CA CYS A 55 -7.86 -4.01 13.79
C CYS A 55 -8.63 -2.98 14.62
N SER A 56 -8.38 -2.92 15.92
CA SER A 56 -9.09 -2.02 16.85
C SER A 56 -8.89 -0.52 16.57
N TYR A 57 -7.92 -0.17 15.71
CA TYR A 57 -7.60 1.19 15.27
C TYR A 57 -8.00 1.44 13.81
N CYS A 58 -8.68 0.49 13.17
CA CYS A 58 -9.07 0.61 11.78
C CYS A 58 -10.18 1.64 11.61
N TYR A 59 -9.90 2.72 10.88
CA TYR A 59 -10.89 3.74 10.57
C TYR A 59 -11.97 3.27 9.58
N GLY A 60 -11.72 2.17 8.86
CA GLY A 60 -12.68 1.53 7.95
C GLY A 60 -13.50 0.40 8.61
N GLY A 61 -13.23 0.07 9.88
CA GLY A 61 -13.87 -1.09 10.56
C GLY A 61 -15.37 -0.97 10.80
N SER A 62 -15.94 0.23 10.71
CA SER A 62 -17.39 0.49 10.85
C SER A 62 -18.08 0.78 9.51
N ALA A 63 -17.37 0.67 8.39
CA ALA A 63 -17.96 0.93 7.09
C ALA A 63 -18.89 -0.23 6.71
N ASP A 64 -20.19 0.04 6.66
CA ASP A 64 -21.14 -0.84 6.03
C ASP A 64 -21.17 -0.56 4.52
N ASP A 65 -20.24 -1.20 3.83
CA ASP A 65 -20.07 -1.05 2.37
C ASP A 65 -20.92 -2.05 1.57
N SER A 66 -21.87 -2.73 2.21
CA SER A 66 -22.67 -3.77 1.56
C SER A 66 -23.48 -3.24 0.37
N GLU A 67 -23.81 -1.95 0.37
CA GLU A 67 -24.60 -1.30 -0.68
C GLU A 67 -23.77 -0.35 -1.58
N SER A 68 -22.49 -0.14 -1.27
CA SER A 68 -21.66 0.76 -2.07
C SER A 68 -21.33 0.13 -3.43
N PRO A 69 -21.54 0.86 -4.54
CA PRO A 69 -21.13 0.37 -5.86
C PRO A 69 -19.62 0.18 -5.89
N ARG A 70 -19.18 -0.99 -6.34
CA ARG A 70 -17.76 -1.35 -6.42
C ARG A 70 -17.25 -1.11 -7.82
N MET A 71 -16.04 -0.60 -7.89
CA MET A 71 -15.37 -0.41 -9.17
C MET A 71 -15.06 -1.78 -9.78
N GLU A 72 -15.64 -2.05 -10.94
CA GLU A 72 -15.36 -3.25 -11.71
C GLU A 72 -13.94 -3.19 -12.33
N LYS A 73 -13.35 -4.36 -12.59
CA LYS A 73 -11.98 -4.48 -13.10
C LYS A 73 -11.72 -3.60 -14.33
N ASP A 74 -12.59 -3.70 -15.35
CA ASP A 74 -12.40 -2.97 -16.61
C ASP A 74 -12.47 -1.46 -16.42
N LEU A 75 -13.35 -1.01 -15.52
CA LEU A 75 -13.42 0.40 -15.15
C LEU A 75 -12.13 0.83 -14.42
N ALA A 76 -11.64 0.03 -13.48
CA ALA A 76 -10.43 0.34 -12.73
C ALA A 76 -9.19 0.45 -13.64
N LEU A 77 -9.04 -0.49 -14.59
CA LEU A 77 -7.95 -0.47 -15.58
C LEU A 77 -8.06 0.73 -16.53
N ARG A 78 -9.28 1.10 -16.93
CA ARG A 78 -9.51 2.29 -17.77
C ARG A 78 -9.19 3.57 -17.00
N VAL A 79 -9.67 3.73 -15.77
CA VAL A 79 -9.35 4.89 -14.93
C VAL A 79 -7.85 5.01 -14.70
N LEU A 80 -7.16 3.91 -14.44
CA LEU A 80 -5.70 3.91 -14.27
C LEU A 80 -4.98 4.41 -15.53
N LYS A 81 -5.47 4.02 -16.72
CA LYS A 81 -4.96 4.52 -18.00
C LYS A 81 -5.23 6.02 -18.16
N GLU A 82 -6.47 6.46 -17.92
CA GLU A 82 -6.86 7.86 -18.07
C GLU A 82 -6.07 8.79 -17.13
N VAL A 83 -5.80 8.39 -15.87
CA VAL A 83 -4.98 9.18 -14.96
C VAL A 83 -3.52 9.27 -15.41
N ALA A 84 -2.96 8.20 -15.95
CA ALA A 84 -1.62 8.21 -16.52
C ALA A 84 -1.53 9.13 -17.75
N GLU A 85 -2.49 9.02 -18.68
CA GLU A 85 -2.61 9.90 -19.85
C GLU A 85 -2.83 11.37 -19.46
N GLY A 86 -3.49 11.61 -18.33
CA GLY A 86 -3.67 12.92 -17.72
C GLY A 86 -2.41 13.52 -17.08
N GLY A 87 -1.30 12.78 -17.04
CA GLY A 87 -0.01 13.25 -16.55
C GLY A 87 0.30 12.89 -15.09
N VAL A 88 -0.55 12.10 -14.43
CA VAL A 88 -0.28 11.56 -13.08
C VAL A 88 0.98 10.69 -13.14
N GLN A 89 1.89 10.85 -12.19
CA GLN A 89 3.16 10.14 -12.17
C GLN A 89 3.16 8.94 -11.21
N LYS A 90 2.28 8.94 -10.22
CA LYS A 90 2.29 7.94 -9.14
C LYS A 90 0.89 7.45 -8.81
N VAL A 91 0.77 6.14 -8.63
CA VAL A 91 -0.44 5.50 -8.11
C VAL A 91 -0.12 4.81 -6.78
N ILE A 92 -0.97 4.99 -5.78
CA ILE A 92 -0.87 4.31 -4.50
C ILE A 92 -2.03 3.33 -4.38
N PHE A 93 -1.74 2.07 -4.17
CA PHE A 93 -2.73 1.06 -3.85
C PHE A 93 -2.82 0.93 -2.34
N ALA A 94 -3.91 1.41 -1.79
CA ALA A 94 -4.20 1.34 -0.35
C ALA A 94 -5.55 0.65 -0.13
N GLY A 95 -5.82 0.26 1.09
CA GLY A 95 -7.08 -0.35 1.47
C GLY A 95 -7.93 0.60 2.31
N TYR A 96 -9.20 0.75 1.96
CA TYR A 96 -10.22 1.25 2.86
C TYR A 96 -11.11 0.08 3.27
N ALA A 97 -11.20 -0.17 4.57
CA ALA A 97 -11.88 -1.34 5.13
C ALA A 97 -11.35 -2.72 4.65
N THR A 98 -10.27 -2.74 3.86
CA THR A 98 -9.63 -3.98 3.37
C THR A 98 -8.14 -3.74 3.08
N ASP A 99 -7.41 -4.82 2.83
CA ASP A 99 -6.05 -4.75 2.30
C ASP A 99 -6.08 -4.74 0.77
N PRO A 100 -5.30 -3.91 0.06
CA PRO A 100 -5.32 -3.85 -1.40
C PRO A 100 -4.98 -5.19 -2.06
N LEU A 101 -4.13 -6.02 -1.43
CA LEU A 101 -3.79 -7.36 -1.94
C LEU A 101 -4.94 -8.37 -1.81
N ASN A 102 -6.05 -8.02 -1.17
CA ASN A 102 -7.27 -8.83 -1.15
C ASN A 102 -8.15 -8.62 -2.40
N SER A 103 -7.86 -7.62 -3.21
CA SER A 103 -8.62 -7.38 -4.43
C SER A 103 -8.39 -8.50 -5.46
N PRO A 104 -9.45 -8.97 -6.14
CA PRO A 104 -9.34 -10.07 -7.10
C PRO A 104 -8.57 -9.70 -8.37
N TYR A 105 -8.36 -8.40 -8.63
CA TYR A 105 -7.67 -7.92 -9.82
C TYR A 105 -6.48 -6.98 -9.52
N ILE A 106 -5.95 -7.03 -8.29
CA ILE A 106 -4.80 -6.20 -7.91
C ILE A 106 -3.56 -6.48 -8.75
N ASP A 107 -3.37 -7.75 -9.12
CA ASP A 107 -2.26 -8.15 -9.97
C ASP A 107 -2.34 -7.53 -11.38
N ASP A 108 -3.55 -7.39 -11.92
CA ASP A 108 -3.78 -6.75 -13.20
C ASP A 108 -3.61 -5.23 -13.12
N LEU A 109 -3.97 -4.62 -11.98
CA LEU A 109 -3.72 -3.20 -11.72
C LEU A 109 -2.22 -2.91 -11.61
N LEU A 110 -1.46 -3.77 -10.91
CA LEU A 110 -0.01 -3.62 -10.82
C LEU A 110 0.65 -3.79 -12.19
N GLU A 111 0.29 -4.83 -12.94
CA GLU A 111 0.75 -5.03 -14.32
C GLU A 111 0.51 -3.78 -15.16
N LYS A 112 -0.72 -3.25 -15.12
CA LYS A 112 -1.09 -2.05 -15.86
C LYS A 112 -0.32 -0.81 -15.42
N ALA A 113 -0.08 -0.63 -14.13
CA ALA A 113 0.71 0.49 -13.62
C ALA A 113 2.16 0.45 -14.13
N VAL A 114 2.79 -0.75 -14.16
CA VAL A 114 4.13 -0.95 -14.71
C VAL A 114 4.14 -0.67 -16.21
N ASP A 115 3.16 -1.18 -16.97
CA ASP A 115 3.05 -0.96 -18.43
C ASP A 115 2.86 0.52 -18.78
N LEU A 116 2.17 1.28 -17.93
CA LEU A 116 1.97 2.72 -18.09
C LEU A 116 3.15 3.55 -17.56
N ASN A 117 4.22 2.90 -17.13
CA ASN A 117 5.40 3.55 -16.57
C ASN A 117 5.07 4.47 -15.37
N LEU A 118 4.11 4.07 -14.53
CA LEU A 118 3.77 4.77 -13.29
C LEU A 118 4.71 4.34 -12.16
N ILE A 119 5.03 5.27 -11.27
CA ILE A 119 5.52 4.92 -9.94
C ILE A 119 4.35 4.29 -9.19
N PHE A 120 4.53 3.14 -8.58
CA PHE A 120 3.50 2.55 -7.75
C PHE A 120 3.92 2.48 -6.27
N GLY A 121 2.94 2.54 -5.39
CA GLY A 121 3.10 2.30 -3.96
C GLY A 121 2.04 1.33 -3.47
N PHE A 122 2.42 0.42 -2.58
CA PHE A 122 1.50 -0.43 -1.83
C PHE A 122 1.56 -0.12 -0.35
N ASN A 123 0.41 0.11 0.27
CA ASN A 123 0.26 0.12 1.72
C ASN A 123 -0.55 -1.12 2.11
N THR A 124 0.11 -2.13 2.70
CA THR A 124 -0.47 -3.47 2.87
C THR A 124 -0.02 -4.13 4.16
N LYS A 125 -0.77 -5.09 4.64
CA LYS A 125 -0.36 -6.04 5.69
C LYS A 125 0.37 -7.27 5.11
N ALA A 126 0.41 -7.40 3.79
CA ALA A 126 1.03 -8.52 3.06
C ALA A 126 0.61 -9.91 3.54
N LEU A 127 -0.63 -10.07 4.00
CA LEU A 127 -1.15 -11.37 4.44
C LEU A 127 -1.34 -12.34 3.29
N LYS A 128 -1.68 -11.82 2.14
CA LYS A 128 -1.90 -12.55 0.90
C LYS A 128 -1.08 -11.91 -0.20
N ILE A 129 -0.20 -12.70 -0.80
CA ILE A 129 0.50 -12.32 -2.02
C ILE A 129 0.30 -13.44 -3.03
N SER A 130 0.11 -13.09 -4.29
CA SER A 130 0.03 -14.03 -5.41
C SER A 130 1.41 -14.23 -6.05
N GLU A 131 1.61 -15.34 -6.74
CA GLU A 131 2.81 -15.52 -7.55
C GLU A 131 2.85 -14.48 -8.70
N LYS A 132 1.69 -14.13 -9.27
CA LYS A 132 1.58 -13.09 -10.30
C LYS A 132 2.05 -11.73 -9.76
N PHE A 133 1.70 -11.37 -8.53
CA PHE A 133 2.20 -10.15 -7.87
C PHE A 133 3.74 -10.16 -7.78
N LEU A 134 4.31 -11.27 -7.31
CA LEU A 134 5.77 -11.42 -7.21
C LEU A 134 6.45 -11.36 -8.59
N ASP A 135 5.83 -11.94 -9.61
CA ASP A 135 6.36 -11.89 -10.98
C ASP A 135 6.33 -10.47 -11.55
N GLN A 136 5.30 -9.68 -11.26
CA GLN A 136 5.31 -8.26 -11.63
C GLN A 136 6.44 -7.49 -10.92
N LEU A 137 6.75 -7.82 -9.65
CA LEU A 137 7.85 -7.17 -8.95
C LEU A 137 9.24 -7.49 -9.51
N LYS A 138 9.41 -8.58 -10.27
CA LYS A 138 10.68 -8.96 -10.93
C LYS A 138 10.94 -8.18 -12.22
N ARG A 139 9.98 -7.42 -12.72
CA ARG A 139 10.11 -6.71 -13.99
C ARG A 139 11.13 -5.58 -13.91
N ASN A 140 11.95 -5.45 -14.97
CA ASN A 140 12.98 -4.42 -15.05
C ASN A 140 12.43 -3.01 -15.30
N GLU A 141 11.18 -2.92 -15.78
CA GLU A 141 10.50 -1.66 -16.12
C GLU A 141 9.96 -0.92 -14.90
N ILE A 142 10.05 -1.51 -13.71
CA ILE A 142 9.60 -0.86 -12.47
C ILE A 142 10.36 0.44 -12.27
N ARG A 143 9.62 1.52 -12.16
CA ARG A 143 10.19 2.83 -11.88
C ARG A 143 10.86 2.86 -10.50
N LYS A 144 12.03 3.48 -10.46
CA LYS A 144 12.67 3.89 -9.21
C LYS A 144 11.67 4.73 -8.41
N ASP A 145 11.67 4.63 -7.11
CA ASP A 145 10.73 5.26 -6.19
C ASP A 145 9.37 4.52 -6.06
N SER A 146 9.19 3.40 -6.77
CA SER A 146 8.12 2.45 -6.44
C SER A 146 8.42 1.74 -5.11
N TYR A 147 7.38 1.47 -4.31
CA TYR A 147 7.58 0.95 -2.96
C TYR A 147 6.50 -0.04 -2.52
N VAL A 148 6.86 -0.85 -1.53
CA VAL A 148 5.91 -1.65 -0.75
C VAL A 148 6.08 -1.31 0.73
N SER A 149 5.04 -0.80 1.35
CA SER A 149 4.97 -0.47 2.75
C SER A 149 4.13 -1.46 3.51
N LEU A 150 4.71 -2.03 4.53
CA LEU A 150 4.09 -3.05 5.37
C LEU A 150 3.61 -2.44 6.68
N SER A 151 2.30 -2.50 6.94
CA SER A 151 1.72 -2.12 8.24
C SER A 151 1.71 -3.36 9.15
N ILE A 152 2.77 -3.56 9.92
CA ILE A 152 2.94 -4.79 10.73
C ILE A 152 2.42 -4.61 12.15
N ASP A 153 2.78 -3.51 12.82
CA ASP A 153 2.28 -3.08 14.14
C ASP A 153 2.53 -4.10 15.29
N ALA A 154 3.47 -5.00 15.12
CA ALA A 154 3.80 -6.05 16.08
C ALA A 154 5.22 -6.57 15.91
N GLY A 155 5.83 -7.08 16.98
CA GLY A 155 7.10 -7.79 16.98
C GLY A 155 6.96 -9.29 17.30
N SER A 156 5.73 -9.81 17.37
CA SER A 156 5.47 -11.22 17.69
C SER A 156 4.08 -11.65 17.19
N ASN A 157 3.87 -12.97 17.05
CA ASN A 157 2.53 -13.52 16.75
C ASN A 157 1.50 -13.12 17.82
N GLN A 158 1.90 -13.14 19.10
CA GLN A 158 1.01 -12.79 20.21
C GLN A 158 0.51 -11.35 20.08
N THR A 159 1.42 -10.39 19.88
CA THR A 159 1.07 -8.98 19.74
C THR A 159 0.30 -8.74 18.45
N TYR A 160 0.71 -9.36 17.33
CA TYR A 160 0.00 -9.26 16.06
C TYR A 160 -1.46 -9.72 16.19
N ASN A 161 -1.66 -10.90 16.77
CA ASN A 161 -2.99 -11.46 16.94
C ASN A 161 -3.87 -10.59 17.84
N PHE A 162 -3.29 -10.03 18.91
CA PHE A 162 -4.00 -9.13 19.83
C PHE A 162 -4.36 -7.79 19.16
N MET A 163 -3.46 -7.23 18.37
CA MET A 163 -3.68 -5.96 17.66
C MET A 163 -4.77 -6.06 16.60
N HIS A 164 -4.86 -7.20 15.95
CA HIS A 164 -5.71 -7.41 14.77
C HIS A 164 -6.92 -8.30 15.04
N ASP A 165 -7.17 -8.62 16.31
CA ASP A 165 -8.28 -9.45 16.81
C ASP A 165 -8.44 -10.78 16.03
N VAL A 166 -7.33 -11.50 15.91
CA VAL A 166 -7.29 -12.81 15.27
C VAL A 166 -7.04 -13.91 16.30
N ASN A 167 -7.34 -15.15 15.94
CA ASN A 167 -7.16 -16.30 16.82
C ASN A 167 -5.75 -16.34 17.44
N SER A 168 -5.67 -16.46 18.77
CA SER A 168 -4.44 -16.38 19.54
C SER A 168 -3.37 -17.43 19.19
N ILE A 169 -3.76 -18.54 18.59
CA ILE A 169 -2.84 -19.61 18.14
C ILE A 169 -2.36 -19.45 16.71
N ALA A 170 -2.91 -18.50 15.96
CA ALA A 170 -2.53 -18.30 14.56
C ALA A 170 -1.11 -17.70 14.46
N LYS A 171 -0.33 -18.18 13.50
CA LYS A 171 1.02 -17.71 13.20
C LYS A 171 1.00 -16.68 12.06
N ILE A 172 0.20 -15.64 12.23
CA ILE A 172 -0.03 -14.64 11.18
C ILE A 172 1.20 -13.75 10.99
N TYR A 173 1.84 -13.33 12.08
CA TYR A 173 3.06 -12.54 12.02
C TYR A 173 4.18 -13.27 11.26
N ASP A 174 4.40 -14.56 11.55
CA ASP A 174 5.38 -15.37 10.82
C ASP A 174 5.08 -15.41 9.32
N LYS A 175 3.81 -15.52 8.96
CA LYS A 175 3.37 -15.49 7.55
C LYS A 175 3.65 -14.14 6.89
N VAL A 176 3.40 -13.03 7.58
CA VAL A 176 3.73 -11.69 7.08
C VAL A 176 5.23 -11.56 6.84
N LEU A 177 6.06 -12.01 7.78
CA LEU A 177 7.51 -12.00 7.63
C LEU A 177 7.97 -12.84 6.43
N GLN A 178 7.42 -14.05 6.26
CA GLN A 178 7.74 -14.88 5.10
C GLN A 178 7.36 -14.20 3.78
N ASN A 179 6.21 -13.58 3.73
CA ASN A 179 5.78 -12.83 2.55
C ASN A 179 6.66 -11.60 2.30
N THR A 180 7.10 -10.93 3.36
CA THR A 180 8.07 -9.81 3.27
C THR A 180 9.39 -10.27 2.63
N ILE A 181 9.91 -11.43 3.06
CA ILE A 181 11.12 -12.03 2.49
C ILE A 181 10.92 -12.31 0.99
N LYS A 182 9.79 -12.92 0.60
CA LYS A 182 9.48 -13.19 -0.82
C LYS A 182 9.42 -11.91 -1.67
N ILE A 183 8.84 -10.83 -1.14
CA ILE A 183 8.82 -9.52 -1.82
C ILE A 183 10.26 -9.02 -2.04
N ARG A 184 11.12 -9.08 -1.00
CA ARG A 184 12.53 -8.68 -1.09
C ARG A 184 13.33 -9.54 -2.05
N GLU A 185 13.07 -10.86 -2.08
CA GLU A 185 13.71 -11.80 -3.01
C GLU A 185 13.27 -11.56 -4.47
N ALA A 186 11.99 -11.20 -4.67
CA ALA A 186 11.47 -10.88 -5.99
C ALA A 186 12.10 -9.60 -6.57
N ASN A 187 12.32 -8.58 -5.74
CA ASN A 187 12.98 -7.35 -6.15
C ASN A 187 13.84 -6.77 -5.02
N LYS A 188 15.16 -6.79 -5.23
CA LYS A 188 16.14 -6.30 -4.25
C LYS A 188 16.22 -4.77 -4.18
N ASP A 189 15.81 -4.11 -5.23
CA ASP A 189 15.95 -2.66 -5.41
C ASP A 189 14.67 -1.89 -5.06
N ILE A 190 13.53 -2.59 -4.90
CA ILE A 190 12.30 -1.94 -4.48
C ILE A 190 12.43 -1.36 -3.08
N ASP A 191 11.89 -0.16 -2.87
CA ASP A 191 11.80 0.41 -1.53
C ASP A 191 10.79 -0.39 -0.71
N LEU A 192 11.31 -1.24 0.18
CA LEU A 192 10.52 -2.08 1.07
C LEU A 192 10.69 -1.59 2.51
N SER A 193 9.61 -1.14 3.09
CA SER A 193 9.60 -0.58 4.44
C SER A 193 8.50 -1.20 5.29
N ALA A 194 8.64 -1.06 6.59
CA ALA A 194 7.66 -1.52 7.56
C ALA A 194 7.29 -0.38 8.51
N ALA A 195 6.00 -0.27 8.81
CA ALA A 195 5.45 0.69 9.75
C ALA A 195 4.98 -0.02 11.02
N TYR A 196 5.19 0.63 12.15
CA TYR A 196 4.73 0.20 13.46
C TYR A 196 3.92 1.31 14.11
N LEU A 197 2.60 1.20 14.13
CA LEU A 197 1.72 2.13 14.79
C LEU A 197 1.65 1.79 16.29
N ILE A 198 2.36 2.55 17.12
CA ILE A 198 2.41 2.34 18.56
C ILE A 198 1.11 2.81 19.23
N ASN A 199 0.52 1.95 20.04
CA ASN A 199 -0.60 2.27 20.91
C ASN A 199 -0.54 1.41 22.20
N LYS A 200 -1.48 1.60 23.13
CA LYS A 200 -1.51 0.90 24.44
C LYS A 200 -1.54 -0.63 24.36
N LYS A 201 -1.83 -1.21 23.20
CA LYS A 201 -1.87 -2.67 23.01
C LYS A 201 -0.53 -3.27 22.60
N ASN A 202 0.38 -2.48 22.03
CA ASN A 202 1.65 -2.93 21.47
C ASN A 202 2.86 -2.07 21.88
N ASP A 203 2.76 -1.28 22.93
CA ASP A 203 3.78 -0.36 23.43
C ASP A 203 4.90 -1.04 24.26
N LYS A 204 4.88 -2.36 24.41
CA LYS A 204 5.91 -3.08 25.15
C LYS A 204 7.26 -2.98 24.43
N VAL A 205 8.26 -2.48 25.15
CA VAL A 205 9.62 -2.24 24.62
C VAL A 205 10.21 -3.48 23.94
N ASP A 206 10.03 -4.66 24.54
CA ASP A 206 10.58 -5.92 23.99
C ASP A 206 9.91 -6.32 22.68
N ASP A 207 8.64 -5.97 22.46
CA ASP A 207 7.94 -6.23 21.23
C ASP A 207 8.36 -5.24 20.14
N VAL A 208 8.48 -3.96 20.49
CA VAL A 208 9.00 -2.92 19.58
C VAL A 208 10.44 -3.21 19.12
N LYS A 209 11.28 -3.74 20.03
CA LYS A 209 12.68 -4.09 19.67
C LYS A 209 12.80 -5.31 18.75
N LYS A 210 11.79 -6.18 18.71
CA LYS A 210 11.76 -7.35 17.81
C LYS A 210 11.23 -7.03 16.41
N PHE A 211 10.55 -5.89 16.29
CA PHE A 211 10.12 -5.34 15.03
C PHE A 211 11.31 -4.78 14.22
#